data_5f735acd0ce75928c72f42c2f2ee5fe8
#
_entry.id   5f735acd0ce75928c72f42c2f2ee5fe8
#
_cell.length_a   1.000
_cell.length_b   1.000
_cell.length_c   1.000
_cell.angle_alpha   90.00
_cell.angle_beta   90.00
_cell.angle_gamma   90.00
#
_symmetry.space_group_name_H-M   'P 1'
#
loop_
_entity.id
_entity.type
_entity.pdbx_description
1 polymer ?
#
loop_
_entity_poly.entity_id
_entity_poly.type
_entity_poly.pdbx_seq_one_letter_code
_entity_poly.pdbx_strand_id
1 'polypeptide(L)'
;QSGESIGVTTARQYFDFARNKAFLDVSSHQANDFQLNNAFWAYLNELTAEHNEDGAFITFPGYEWSGNTSVGGDRNVYFRHEGRQIHRSSHALLTDRSDLDSDATDARALFAALAGEDSVVYAHVGGRYADIAYAHDPKIETAMEIHSAWGTFEWLLTDGFALGHRSGVVCNSDGHKGRPGASYPGASNFGAYGGLTCFLTHELSRDAIFDCLRRRHHYGTTGTRL
;
A
#
# COMPACT_ATOMS: atom_id res chain seq x y z
N GLN A 1 -2.00 1.85 7.90
CA GLN A 1 -2.54 1.17 9.09
C GLN A 1 -4.04 1.31 9.15
N SER A 2 -4.76 0.23 9.39
CA SER A 2 -6.21 0.28 9.54
C SER A 2 -6.60 0.97 10.85
N GLY A 3 -7.84 1.50 10.90
CA GLY A 3 -8.45 1.97 12.13
C GLY A 3 -8.60 0.88 13.21
N GLU A 4 -8.42 -0.38 12.85
CA GLU A 4 -8.33 -1.54 13.74
C GLU A 4 -7.00 -1.65 14.46
N SER A 5 -6.01 -0.85 14.07
CA SER A 5 -4.79 -0.75 14.84
C SER A 5 -5.13 -0.51 16.29
N ILE A 6 -4.36 -1.07 17.16
CA ILE A 6 -4.52 -1.08 18.60
C ILE A 6 -4.60 0.34 19.22
N GLY A 7 -4.79 1.37 18.42
CA GLY A 7 -5.05 2.74 18.84
C GLY A 7 -3.90 3.42 19.60
N VAL A 8 -2.69 2.94 19.43
CA VAL A 8 -1.51 3.44 20.19
C VAL A 8 -0.78 4.58 19.50
N THR A 9 -1.11 4.89 18.25
CA THR A 9 -0.44 5.97 17.48
C THR A 9 -1.44 6.70 16.58
N THR A 10 -1.17 7.98 16.34
CA THR A 10 -1.86 8.76 15.31
C THR A 10 -1.21 8.58 13.94
N ALA A 11 -1.90 8.96 12.86
CA ALA A 11 -1.32 8.96 11.51
C ALA A 11 -0.09 9.87 11.42
N ARG A 12 -0.08 11.02 12.11
CA ARG A 12 1.11 11.88 12.21
C ARG A 12 2.27 11.17 12.85
N GLN A 13 2.05 10.53 13.99
CA GLN A 13 3.10 9.76 14.69
C GLN A 13 3.63 8.60 13.85
N TYR A 14 2.82 8.04 12.95
CA TYR A 14 3.24 7.04 11.99
C TYR A 14 4.32 7.59 11.05
N PHE A 15 4.10 8.75 10.41
CA PHE A 15 5.09 9.37 9.53
C PHE A 15 6.32 9.85 10.31
N ASP A 16 6.13 10.44 11.49
CA ASP A 16 7.23 10.84 12.37
C ASP A 16 8.11 9.65 12.76
N PHE A 17 7.50 8.50 13.06
CA PHE A 17 8.24 7.28 13.37
C PHE A 17 9.00 6.76 12.15
N ALA A 18 8.36 6.71 10.97
CA ALA A 18 8.98 6.27 9.74
C ALA A 18 10.27 7.08 9.45
N ARG A 19 10.14 8.40 9.48
CA ARG A 19 11.24 9.33 9.19
C ARG A 19 12.32 9.34 10.29
N ASN A 20 11.92 9.55 11.54
CA ASN A 20 12.85 9.97 12.62
C ASN A 20 13.31 8.81 13.51
N LYS A 21 12.67 7.65 13.46
CA LYS A 21 12.99 6.47 14.28
C LYS A 21 13.38 5.27 13.45
N ALA A 22 12.62 4.98 12.41
CA ALA A 22 12.93 3.89 11.50
C ALA A 22 13.90 4.32 10.39
N PHE A 23 14.14 5.61 10.19
CA PHE A 23 15.03 6.16 9.16
C PHE A 23 14.72 5.59 7.78
N LEU A 24 13.43 5.59 7.43
CA LEU A 24 12.98 5.27 6.09
C LEU A 24 13.12 6.51 5.20
N ASP A 25 13.49 6.29 3.94
CA ASP A 25 13.48 7.32 2.91
C ASP A 25 12.09 7.49 2.29
N VAL A 26 11.28 6.42 2.33
CA VAL A 26 9.94 6.39 1.70
C VAL A 26 8.95 5.72 2.63
N SER A 27 7.75 6.27 2.75
CA SER A 27 6.65 5.65 3.49
C SER A 27 5.28 6.05 2.94
N SER A 28 4.29 5.21 3.17
CA SER A 28 2.88 5.50 2.89
C SER A 28 2.00 4.87 3.95
N HIS A 29 0.98 5.58 4.39
CA HIS A 29 -0.02 5.07 5.30
C HIS A 29 -1.15 4.41 4.51
N GLN A 30 -1.30 3.09 4.63
CA GLN A 30 -2.28 2.30 3.89
C GLN A 30 -3.40 1.85 4.83
N ALA A 31 -4.41 2.70 5.02
CA ALA A 31 -5.60 2.34 5.78
C ALA A 31 -6.54 1.48 4.93
N ASN A 32 -7.27 0.56 5.58
CA ASN A 32 -8.30 -0.20 4.91
C ASN A 32 -9.43 0.73 4.42
N ASP A 33 -9.77 0.63 3.15
CA ASP A 33 -10.72 1.49 2.45
C ASP A 33 -12.11 1.54 3.11
N PHE A 34 -12.63 0.40 3.53
CA PHE A 34 -13.96 0.25 4.14
C PHE A 34 -14.09 0.87 5.54
N GLN A 35 -13.00 1.31 6.15
CA GLN A 35 -12.95 2.04 7.43
C GLN A 35 -12.56 3.51 7.25
N LEU A 36 -12.20 3.91 6.05
CA LEU A 36 -11.64 5.21 5.71
C LEU A 36 -12.73 6.15 5.23
N ASN A 37 -13.32 6.96 6.13
CA ASN A 37 -14.30 7.98 5.74
C ASN A 37 -13.62 9.16 5.01
N ASN A 38 -14.43 10.00 4.35
CA ASN A 38 -13.93 11.11 3.53
C ASN A 38 -13.12 12.13 4.32
N ALA A 39 -13.52 12.44 5.56
CA ALA A 39 -12.77 13.38 6.41
C ALA A 39 -11.39 12.85 6.78
N PHE A 40 -11.29 11.55 7.09
CA PHE A 40 -10.01 10.94 7.40
C PHE A 40 -9.14 10.74 6.16
N TRP A 41 -9.74 10.46 5.00
CA TRP A 41 -9.02 10.42 3.73
C TRP A 41 -8.41 11.79 3.38
N ALA A 42 -9.18 12.87 3.52
CA ALA A 42 -8.68 14.23 3.33
C ALA A 42 -7.52 14.54 4.30
N TYR A 43 -7.67 14.21 5.58
CA TYR A 43 -6.62 14.39 6.59
C TYR A 43 -5.35 13.59 6.29
N LEU A 44 -5.46 12.35 5.82
CA LEU A 44 -4.30 11.57 5.39
C LEU A 44 -3.59 12.20 4.19
N ASN A 45 -4.33 12.76 3.23
CA ASN A 45 -3.75 13.49 2.11
C ASN A 45 -3.00 14.74 2.58
N GLU A 46 -3.55 15.52 3.50
CA GLU A 46 -2.87 16.68 4.12
C GLU A 46 -1.57 16.25 4.81
N LEU A 47 -1.61 15.22 5.64
CA LEU A 47 -0.42 14.69 6.32
C LEU A 47 0.62 14.18 5.33
N THR A 48 0.20 13.53 4.27
CA THR A 48 1.10 13.03 3.23
C THR A 48 1.82 14.20 2.55
N ALA A 49 1.08 15.25 2.17
CA ALA A 49 1.69 16.45 1.59
C ALA A 49 2.65 17.15 2.55
N GLU A 50 2.26 17.26 3.84
CA GLU A 50 3.08 17.92 4.88
C GLU A 50 4.41 17.22 5.12
N HIS A 51 4.42 15.87 5.07
CA HIS A 51 5.63 15.08 5.34
C HIS A 51 6.50 14.82 4.12
N ASN A 52 6.00 15.11 2.91
CA ASN A 52 6.79 14.90 1.71
C ASN A 52 7.85 15.99 1.56
N GLU A 53 9.11 15.57 1.47
CA GLU A 53 10.26 16.45 1.30
C GLU A 53 11.28 15.78 0.39
N ASP A 54 11.36 16.23 -0.86
CA ASP A 54 12.31 15.70 -1.83
C ASP A 54 13.75 15.87 -1.31
N GLY A 55 14.54 14.82 -1.48
CA GLY A 55 15.89 14.72 -0.94
C GLY A 55 15.98 14.29 0.53
N ALA A 56 14.86 14.17 1.25
CA ALA A 56 14.85 13.83 2.67
C ALA A 56 13.89 12.70 3.05
N PHE A 57 12.62 12.81 2.67
CA PHE A 57 11.61 11.80 3.01
C PHE A 57 10.42 11.86 2.05
N ILE A 58 10.15 10.80 1.35
CA ILE A 58 9.08 10.73 0.36
C ILE A 58 7.86 10.03 0.93
N THR A 59 6.70 10.62 0.71
CA THR A 59 5.41 10.04 1.11
C THR A 59 4.47 9.97 -0.07
N PHE A 60 3.58 8.98 -0.07
CA PHE A 60 2.54 8.79 -1.09
C PHE A 60 1.16 8.71 -0.44
N PRO A 61 0.15 9.41 -1.00
CA PRO A 61 -1.23 9.14 -0.65
C PRO A 61 -1.65 7.77 -1.19
N GLY A 62 -2.38 7.01 -0.38
CA GLY A 62 -2.80 5.69 -0.76
C GLY A 62 -3.69 5.03 0.27
N TYR A 63 -4.21 3.87 -0.07
CA TYR A 63 -5.07 3.07 0.77
C TYR A 63 -4.98 1.59 0.40
N GLU A 64 -5.36 0.73 1.32
CA GLU A 64 -5.57 -0.67 1.03
C GLU A 64 -7.02 -0.89 0.59
N TRP A 65 -7.21 -1.25 -0.69
CA TRP A 65 -8.48 -1.74 -1.17
C TRP A 65 -8.66 -3.18 -0.68
N SER A 66 -9.65 -3.39 0.19
CA SER A 66 -9.77 -4.58 1.02
C SER A 66 -10.93 -5.47 0.58
N GLY A 67 -10.93 -5.88 -0.68
CA GLY A 67 -11.90 -6.82 -1.21
C GLY A 67 -11.67 -8.23 -0.70
N ASN A 68 -12.75 -9.02 -0.54
CA ASN A 68 -12.60 -10.44 -0.27
C ASN A 68 -11.86 -11.15 -1.42
N THR A 69 -11.16 -12.25 -1.13
CA THR A 69 -10.41 -13.01 -2.15
C THR A 69 -11.29 -13.40 -3.34
N SER A 70 -12.56 -13.79 -3.10
CA SER A 70 -13.50 -14.15 -4.16
C SER A 70 -13.88 -13.03 -5.13
N VAL A 71 -13.60 -11.78 -4.79
CA VAL A 71 -13.79 -10.60 -5.65
C VAL A 71 -12.45 -9.93 -6.02
N GLY A 72 -11.36 -10.64 -5.82
CA GLY A 72 -10.01 -10.24 -6.23
C GLY A 72 -8.99 -10.10 -5.10
N GLY A 73 -9.42 -10.00 -3.83
CA GLY A 73 -8.54 -9.89 -2.66
C GLY A 73 -7.84 -8.53 -2.52
N ASP A 74 -7.05 -8.39 -1.49
CA ASP A 74 -6.44 -7.11 -1.09
C ASP A 74 -5.48 -6.53 -2.14
N ARG A 75 -5.55 -5.22 -2.32
CA ARG A 75 -4.66 -4.43 -3.18
C ARG A 75 -4.25 -3.15 -2.48
N ASN A 76 -2.97 -2.82 -2.49
CA ASN A 76 -2.52 -1.49 -2.07
C ASN A 76 -2.52 -0.55 -3.27
N VAL A 77 -3.21 0.58 -3.13
CA VAL A 77 -3.33 1.63 -4.15
C VAL A 77 -2.48 2.82 -3.72
N TYR A 78 -1.68 3.33 -4.63
CA TYR A 78 -0.84 4.51 -4.44
C TYR A 78 -1.11 5.51 -5.54
N PHE A 79 -1.27 6.78 -5.18
CA PHE A 79 -1.34 7.87 -6.14
C PHE A 79 -0.04 8.69 -6.11
N ARG A 80 0.33 9.26 -7.26
CA ARG A 80 1.48 10.18 -7.32
C ARG A 80 1.21 11.43 -6.51
N HIS A 81 -0.02 11.96 -6.57
CA HIS A 81 -0.43 13.20 -5.93
C HIS A 81 -1.70 13.03 -5.10
N GLU A 82 -1.86 13.93 -4.14
CA GLU A 82 -3.02 14.01 -3.27
C GLU A 82 -4.30 14.43 -4.02
N GLY A 83 -5.44 14.37 -3.32
CA GLY A 83 -6.73 14.84 -3.82
C GLY A 83 -7.42 13.89 -4.79
N ARG A 84 -6.98 12.64 -4.87
CA ARG A 84 -7.62 11.63 -5.72
C ARG A 84 -8.79 10.99 -5.02
N GLN A 85 -9.77 10.55 -5.83
CA GLN A 85 -10.93 9.83 -5.35
C GLN A 85 -10.51 8.49 -4.76
N ILE A 86 -11.02 8.16 -3.58
CA ILE A 86 -10.92 6.82 -3.02
C ILE A 86 -12.03 5.94 -3.62
N HIS A 87 -11.68 4.73 -4.06
CA HIS A 87 -12.62 3.73 -4.54
C HIS A 87 -12.66 2.59 -3.55
N ARG A 88 -13.73 2.51 -2.75
CA ARG A 88 -13.82 1.54 -1.66
C ARG A 88 -14.37 0.21 -2.13
N SER A 89 -13.94 -0.85 -1.48
CA SER A 89 -14.53 -2.19 -1.65
C SER A 89 -15.93 -2.26 -1.06
N SER A 90 -16.22 -1.43 -0.04
CA SER A 90 -17.52 -1.40 0.64
C SER A 90 -17.69 -0.16 1.51
N HIS A 91 -18.90 0.40 1.54
CA HIS A 91 -19.36 1.40 2.50
C HIS A 91 -20.08 0.81 3.72
N ALA A 92 -20.09 -0.51 3.91
CA ALA A 92 -20.93 -1.14 4.94
C ALA A 92 -20.69 -0.64 6.37
N LEU A 93 -19.46 -0.21 6.68
CA LEU A 93 -19.09 0.30 8.00
C LEU A 93 -19.09 1.84 8.09
N LEU A 94 -19.38 2.54 7.00
CA LEU A 94 -19.36 4.01 6.96
C LEU A 94 -20.76 4.58 7.05
N THR A 95 -20.91 5.65 7.82
CA THR A 95 -22.17 6.39 7.95
C THR A 95 -22.36 7.40 6.82
N ASP A 96 -21.27 8.06 6.40
CA ASP A 96 -21.26 8.93 5.23
C ASP A 96 -21.30 8.07 3.97
N ARG A 97 -22.27 8.35 3.11
CA ARG A 97 -22.50 7.65 1.85
C ARG A 97 -22.53 8.60 0.65
N SER A 98 -21.96 9.79 0.82
CA SER A 98 -22.00 10.83 -0.21
C SER A 98 -21.26 10.45 -1.49
N ASP A 99 -20.32 9.54 -1.40
CA ASP A 99 -19.51 9.02 -2.50
C ASP A 99 -19.68 7.51 -2.77
N LEU A 100 -20.81 6.93 -2.33
CA LEU A 100 -21.14 5.52 -2.52
C LEU A 100 -21.01 5.07 -3.99
N ASP A 101 -21.36 5.93 -4.93
CA ASP A 101 -21.31 5.65 -6.36
C ASP A 101 -19.87 5.50 -6.89
N SER A 102 -18.86 5.87 -6.08
CA SER A 102 -17.44 5.69 -6.41
C SER A 102 -16.88 4.32 -5.96
N ASP A 103 -17.66 3.49 -5.29
CA ASP A 103 -17.22 2.18 -4.82
C ASP A 103 -16.80 1.27 -5.97
N ALA A 104 -15.74 0.53 -5.74
CA ALA A 104 -15.27 -0.54 -6.59
C ALA A 104 -15.44 -1.87 -5.82
N THR A 105 -16.52 -2.57 -6.08
CA THR A 105 -16.92 -3.75 -5.30
C THR A 105 -16.16 -5.04 -5.65
N ASP A 106 -15.37 -5.00 -6.71
CA ASP A 106 -14.43 -6.06 -7.08
C ASP A 106 -13.16 -5.47 -7.73
N ALA A 107 -12.11 -6.29 -7.88
CA ALA A 107 -10.83 -5.81 -8.40
C ALA A 107 -10.90 -5.34 -9.87
N ARG A 108 -11.83 -5.83 -10.68
CA ARG A 108 -12.03 -5.36 -12.07
C ARG A 108 -12.62 -3.95 -12.06
N ALA A 109 -13.59 -3.70 -11.20
CA ALA A 109 -14.16 -2.37 -11.00
C ALA A 109 -13.10 -1.40 -10.47
N LEU A 110 -12.23 -1.84 -9.55
CA LEU A 110 -11.11 -1.04 -9.05
C LEU A 110 -10.16 -0.63 -10.20
N PHE A 111 -9.73 -1.58 -11.03
CA PHE A 111 -8.85 -1.26 -12.16
C PHE A 111 -9.52 -0.36 -13.18
N ALA A 112 -10.82 -0.55 -13.43
CA ALA A 112 -11.60 0.34 -14.32
C ALA A 112 -11.70 1.76 -13.76
N ALA A 113 -11.92 1.91 -12.45
CA ALA A 113 -11.99 3.22 -11.79
C ALA A 113 -10.64 3.94 -11.78
N LEU A 114 -9.53 3.19 -11.64
CA LEU A 114 -8.17 3.74 -11.68
C LEU A 114 -7.63 3.95 -13.11
N ALA A 115 -8.37 3.55 -14.14
CA ALA A 115 -7.93 3.72 -15.53
C ALA A 115 -7.78 5.20 -15.88
N GLY A 116 -6.57 5.61 -16.25
CA GLY A 116 -6.24 7.01 -16.54
C GLY A 116 -5.80 7.83 -15.34
N GLU A 117 -5.88 7.29 -14.13
CA GLU A 117 -5.30 7.90 -12.93
C GLU A 117 -3.78 7.66 -12.88
N ASP A 118 -3.08 8.64 -12.31
CA ASP A 118 -1.63 8.48 -12.04
C ASP A 118 -1.43 7.67 -10.76
N SER A 119 -1.71 6.36 -10.88
CA SER A 119 -1.72 5.39 -9.79
C SER A 119 -0.82 4.19 -10.06
N VAL A 120 -0.42 3.51 -8.99
CA VAL A 120 0.25 2.21 -8.97
C VAL A 120 -0.47 1.33 -7.96
N VAL A 121 -0.61 0.06 -8.29
CA VAL A 121 -1.25 -0.93 -7.43
C VAL A 121 -0.28 -2.08 -7.17
N TYR A 122 -0.33 -2.66 -5.97
CA TYR A 122 0.31 -3.94 -5.68
C TYR A 122 -0.75 -4.99 -5.32
N ALA A 123 -0.56 -6.20 -5.82
CA ALA A 123 -1.21 -7.37 -5.25
C ALA A 123 -0.65 -7.63 -3.85
N HIS A 124 -1.53 -7.78 -2.85
CA HIS A 124 -1.18 -7.82 -1.43
C HIS A 124 -1.68 -9.12 -0.78
N VAL A 125 -0.97 -9.59 0.24
CA VAL A 125 -1.38 -10.73 1.06
C VAL A 125 -1.49 -10.27 2.52
N GLY A 126 -2.69 -9.82 2.87
CA GLY A 126 -3.09 -9.53 4.23
C GLY A 126 -4.07 -10.61 4.73
N GLY A 127 -5.16 -10.18 5.36
CA GLY A 127 -6.23 -11.07 5.80
C GLY A 127 -7.01 -11.72 4.65
N ARG A 128 -6.97 -11.10 3.46
CA ARG A 128 -7.65 -11.54 2.22
C ARG A 128 -6.63 -11.50 1.09
N TYR A 129 -5.99 -12.60 0.80
CA TYR A 129 -4.93 -12.62 -0.21
C TYR A 129 -5.48 -12.25 -1.61
N ALA A 130 -4.66 -11.53 -2.37
CA ALA A 130 -4.97 -11.14 -3.72
C ALA A 130 -5.15 -12.38 -4.63
N ASP A 131 -6.27 -12.45 -5.32
CA ASP A 131 -6.47 -13.37 -6.44
C ASP A 131 -6.04 -12.66 -7.74
N ILE A 132 -4.80 -12.92 -8.14
CA ILE A 132 -4.19 -12.33 -9.34
C ILE A 132 -4.67 -12.97 -10.63
N ALA A 133 -5.35 -14.12 -10.57
CA ALA A 133 -6.00 -14.74 -11.71
C ALA A 133 -7.39 -14.14 -11.97
N TYR A 134 -8.07 -13.65 -10.91
CA TYR A 134 -9.36 -12.98 -11.02
C TYR A 134 -9.28 -11.69 -11.83
N ALA A 135 -8.29 -10.84 -11.53
CA ALA A 135 -8.07 -9.58 -12.22
C ALA A 135 -6.60 -9.16 -12.13
N HIS A 136 -6.10 -8.59 -13.22
CA HIS A 136 -4.78 -7.97 -13.31
C HIS A 136 -4.79 -6.92 -14.42
N ASP A 137 -4.25 -5.72 -14.15
CA ASP A 137 -3.96 -4.71 -15.16
C ASP A 137 -2.45 -4.41 -15.16
N PRO A 138 -1.69 -4.85 -16.19
CA PRO A 138 -0.24 -4.71 -16.22
C PRO A 138 0.26 -3.26 -16.29
N LYS A 139 -0.61 -2.28 -16.55
CA LYS A 139 -0.25 -0.86 -16.59
C LYS A 139 -0.19 -0.24 -15.21
N ILE A 140 -1.06 -0.68 -14.29
CA ILE A 140 -1.20 -0.12 -12.96
C ILE A 140 -0.84 -1.09 -11.84
N GLU A 141 -1.13 -2.40 -11.97
CA GLU A 141 -0.66 -3.43 -11.01
C GLU A 141 0.75 -3.87 -11.37
N THR A 142 1.72 -3.06 -10.94
CA THR A 142 3.12 -3.20 -11.37
C THR A 142 3.96 -4.07 -10.46
N ALA A 143 3.46 -4.44 -9.28
CA ALA A 143 4.21 -5.22 -8.30
C ALA A 143 3.32 -6.20 -7.53
N MET A 144 3.98 -7.15 -6.88
CA MET A 144 3.40 -8.10 -5.93
C MET A 144 4.15 -7.99 -4.62
N GLU A 145 3.43 -7.91 -3.51
CA GLU A 145 4.02 -7.95 -2.19
C GLU A 145 4.21 -9.39 -1.76
N ILE A 146 5.46 -9.83 -1.73
CA ILE A 146 5.81 -11.21 -1.40
C ILE A 146 6.29 -11.39 0.03
N HIS A 147 6.43 -10.30 0.79
CA HIS A 147 6.81 -10.37 2.19
C HIS A 147 6.31 -9.15 2.97
N SER A 148 5.74 -9.42 4.13
CA SER A 148 5.33 -8.42 5.11
C SER A 148 5.40 -9.00 6.53
N ALA A 149 4.88 -8.27 7.53
CA ALA A 149 4.71 -8.82 8.88
C ALA A 149 3.75 -10.02 8.96
N TRP A 150 2.94 -10.28 7.92
CA TRP A 150 2.10 -11.47 7.80
C TRP A 150 2.88 -12.73 7.45
N GLY A 151 3.99 -12.61 6.71
CA GLY A 151 4.80 -13.74 6.28
C GLY A 151 5.50 -13.52 4.95
N THR A 152 5.98 -14.62 4.37
CA THR A 152 6.60 -14.64 3.05
C THR A 152 5.75 -15.45 2.08
N PHE A 153 5.41 -14.87 0.93
CA PHE A 153 4.41 -15.35 -0.02
C PHE A 153 5.00 -15.49 -1.43
N GLU A 154 6.12 -16.19 -1.56
CA GLU A 154 6.79 -16.42 -2.86
C GLU A 154 5.88 -17.08 -3.89
N TRP A 155 4.90 -17.86 -3.42
CA TRP A 155 3.89 -18.47 -4.27
C TRP A 155 3.13 -17.46 -5.13
N LEU A 156 2.85 -16.26 -4.60
CA LEU A 156 2.14 -15.20 -5.34
C LEU A 156 2.93 -14.77 -6.58
N LEU A 157 4.25 -14.65 -6.46
CA LEU A 157 5.14 -14.32 -7.58
C LEU A 157 5.25 -15.47 -8.57
N THR A 158 5.37 -16.70 -8.07
CA THR A 158 5.43 -17.91 -8.91
C THR A 158 4.16 -18.07 -9.74
N ASP A 159 3.01 -17.90 -9.11
CA ASP A 159 1.71 -17.96 -9.78
C ASP A 159 1.55 -16.80 -10.79
N GLY A 160 1.99 -15.60 -10.44
CA GLY A 160 2.00 -14.46 -11.34
C GLY A 160 2.83 -14.72 -12.60
N PHE A 161 4.01 -15.30 -12.47
CA PHE A 161 4.83 -15.69 -13.63
C PHE A 161 4.18 -16.78 -14.46
N ALA A 162 3.54 -17.77 -13.82
CA ALA A 162 2.80 -18.81 -14.52
C ALA A 162 1.63 -18.24 -15.34
N LEU A 163 1.00 -17.17 -14.87
CA LEU A 163 -0.04 -16.42 -15.57
C LEU A 163 0.50 -15.45 -16.63
N GLY A 164 1.82 -15.32 -16.77
CA GLY A 164 2.47 -14.41 -17.71
C GLY A 164 2.54 -12.95 -17.23
N HIS A 165 2.28 -12.68 -15.96
CA HIS A 165 2.37 -11.34 -15.40
C HIS A 165 3.83 -10.90 -15.30
N ARG A 166 4.11 -9.63 -15.61
CA ARG A 166 5.42 -9.00 -15.46
C ARG A 166 5.38 -8.05 -14.28
N SER A 167 5.55 -8.58 -13.09
CA SER A 167 5.47 -7.80 -11.84
C SER A 167 6.85 -7.61 -11.22
N GLY A 168 7.06 -6.44 -10.62
CA GLY A 168 8.14 -6.21 -9.68
C GLY A 168 7.81 -6.83 -8.32
N VAL A 169 8.80 -6.84 -7.45
CA VAL A 169 8.66 -7.35 -6.08
C VAL A 169 8.72 -6.20 -5.10
N VAL A 170 7.73 -6.11 -4.23
CA VAL A 170 7.74 -5.24 -3.06
C VAL A 170 7.68 -6.06 -1.79
N CYS A 171 8.28 -5.52 -0.73
CA CYS A 171 8.23 -6.06 0.62
C CYS A 171 8.01 -4.88 1.56
N ASN A 172 6.98 -4.95 2.38
CA ASN A 172 6.62 -3.83 3.24
C ASN A 172 6.43 -4.29 4.69
N SER A 173 6.17 -3.37 5.59
CA SER A 173 5.97 -3.75 6.98
C SER A 173 4.57 -4.30 7.25
N ASP A 174 3.55 -3.77 6.60
CA ASP A 174 2.14 -4.06 6.91
C ASP A 174 1.89 -4.13 8.43
N GLY A 175 2.49 -3.18 9.12
CA GLY A 175 2.50 -3.15 10.59
C GLY A 175 1.28 -2.42 11.14
N HIS A 176 0.62 -3.00 12.16
CA HIS A 176 -0.59 -2.47 12.76
C HIS A 176 -0.34 -1.71 14.07
N LYS A 177 0.91 -1.35 14.39
CA LYS A 177 1.29 -0.67 15.63
C LYS A 177 1.93 0.72 15.43
N GLY A 178 1.80 1.32 14.23
CA GLY A 178 2.37 2.63 13.93
C GLY A 178 3.90 2.67 13.93
N ARG A 179 4.55 1.56 13.57
CA ARG A 179 6.01 1.42 13.57
C ARG A 179 6.52 0.90 12.22
N PRO A 180 6.30 1.65 11.13
CA PRO A 180 6.76 1.25 9.81
C PRO A 180 8.29 1.10 9.79
N GLY A 181 8.79 0.09 9.06
CA GLY A 181 10.22 -0.19 8.97
C GLY A 181 10.88 -0.75 10.22
N ALA A 182 10.13 -0.99 11.30
CA ALA A 182 10.62 -1.53 12.57
C ALA A 182 9.74 -2.70 13.08
N SER A 183 9.06 -3.40 12.19
CA SER A 183 8.28 -4.59 12.54
C SER A 183 9.21 -5.78 12.76
N TYR A 184 9.13 -6.39 13.93
CA TYR A 184 9.90 -7.59 14.31
C TYR A 184 9.03 -8.47 15.20
N PRO A 185 9.35 -9.77 15.36
CA PRO A 185 8.62 -10.66 16.24
C PRO A 185 8.44 -10.07 17.65
N GLY A 186 7.21 -10.08 18.17
CA GLY A 186 6.85 -9.41 19.42
C GLY A 186 6.45 -7.94 19.27
N ALA A 187 6.89 -7.23 18.21
CA ALA A 187 6.41 -5.89 17.85
C ALA A 187 5.36 -5.93 16.73
N SER A 188 5.32 -7.00 15.96
CA SER A 188 4.30 -7.27 14.95
C SER A 188 3.13 -8.06 15.56
N ASN A 189 1.93 -7.90 15.04
CA ASN A 189 0.77 -8.70 15.43
C ASN A 189 0.81 -10.12 14.86
N PHE A 190 1.57 -10.32 13.77
CA PHE A 190 1.49 -11.53 12.95
C PHE A 190 2.74 -12.41 13.02
N GLY A 191 3.74 -12.01 13.79
CA GLY A 191 4.88 -12.86 14.16
C GLY A 191 6.04 -12.88 13.15
N ALA A 192 5.91 -12.28 11.97
CA ALA A 192 7.01 -12.15 11.02
C ALA A 192 7.72 -10.79 11.15
N TYR A 193 8.95 -10.70 10.63
CA TYR A 193 9.61 -9.41 10.41
C TYR A 193 8.91 -8.67 9.27
N GLY A 194 8.79 -7.35 9.38
CA GLY A 194 8.37 -6.53 8.25
C GLY A 194 9.46 -6.46 7.18
N GLY A 195 9.03 -6.37 5.92
CA GLY A 195 9.91 -6.17 4.78
C GLY A 195 10.25 -4.71 4.52
N LEU A 196 11.20 -4.51 3.62
CA LEU A 196 11.56 -3.20 3.07
C LEU A 196 11.61 -3.30 1.54
N THR A 197 11.06 -2.31 0.86
CA THR A 197 11.22 -2.11 -0.58
C THR A 197 12.36 -1.13 -0.82
N CYS A 198 13.31 -1.51 -1.68
CA CYS A 198 14.46 -0.71 -2.05
C CYS A 198 14.32 -0.23 -3.48
N PHE A 199 14.49 1.07 -3.71
CA PHE A 199 14.34 1.71 -5.02
C PHE A 199 15.68 1.96 -5.70
N LEU A 200 15.77 1.67 -6.99
CA LEU A 200 16.98 1.85 -7.80
C LEU A 200 16.87 3.20 -8.54
N THR A 201 17.26 4.25 -7.89
CA THR A 201 17.20 5.62 -8.41
C THR A 201 18.43 6.44 -8.01
N HIS A 202 18.69 7.51 -8.75
CA HIS A 202 19.75 8.48 -8.43
C HIS A 202 19.21 9.72 -7.70
N GLU A 203 17.89 9.81 -7.55
CA GLU A 203 17.22 10.95 -6.97
C GLU A 203 16.17 10.49 -5.96
N LEU A 204 16.16 11.10 -4.80
CA LEU A 204 15.12 10.91 -3.80
C LEU A 204 14.05 11.98 -3.99
N SER A 205 13.19 11.78 -4.98
CA SER A 205 12.01 12.61 -5.23
C SER A 205 10.77 11.74 -5.38
N ARG A 206 9.60 12.32 -5.13
CA ARG A 206 8.32 11.60 -5.28
C ARG A 206 8.18 11.05 -6.70
N ASP A 207 8.51 11.84 -7.69
CA ASP A 207 8.42 11.45 -9.09
C ASP A 207 9.35 10.29 -9.44
N ALA A 208 10.62 10.36 -9.01
CA ALA A 208 11.59 9.31 -9.28
C ALA A 208 11.22 7.99 -8.62
N ILE A 209 10.74 8.02 -7.37
CA ILE A 209 10.28 6.81 -6.65
C ILE A 209 9.02 6.23 -7.31
N PHE A 210 8.05 7.08 -7.69
CA PHE A 210 6.84 6.61 -8.35
C PHE A 210 7.15 5.98 -9.72
N ASP A 211 8.09 6.57 -10.47
CA ASP A 211 8.58 6.01 -11.73
C ASP A 211 9.32 4.67 -11.52
N CYS A 212 10.06 4.49 -10.42
CA CYS A 212 10.64 3.21 -10.06
C CYS A 212 9.56 2.14 -9.84
N LEU A 213 8.47 2.46 -9.15
CA LEU A 213 7.33 1.55 -8.97
C LEU A 213 6.71 1.16 -10.32
N ARG A 214 6.50 2.13 -11.21
CA ARG A 214 5.97 1.86 -12.56
C ARG A 214 6.88 1.02 -13.43
N ARG A 215 8.17 1.29 -13.38
CA ARG A 215 9.19 0.61 -14.20
C ARG A 215 9.71 -0.67 -13.58
N ARG A 216 9.27 -1.00 -12.35
CA ARG A 216 9.75 -2.16 -11.59
C ARG A 216 11.25 -2.08 -11.28
N HIS A 217 11.78 -0.87 -11.08
CA HIS A 217 13.16 -0.61 -10.69
C HIS A 217 13.30 -0.62 -9.17
N HIS A 218 12.91 -1.72 -8.57
CA HIS A 218 12.94 -1.92 -7.13
C HIS A 218 13.08 -3.40 -6.80
N TYR A 219 13.46 -3.70 -5.59
CA TYR A 219 13.50 -5.04 -5.03
C TYR A 219 13.07 -5.02 -3.56
N GLY A 220 12.71 -6.18 -3.05
CA GLY A 220 12.30 -6.34 -1.66
C GLY A 220 13.34 -7.07 -0.82
N THR A 221 13.37 -6.75 0.48
CA THR A 221 14.12 -7.52 1.48
C THR A 221 13.19 -7.92 2.62
N THR A 222 13.60 -8.92 3.39
CA THR A 222 12.86 -9.35 4.59
C THR A 222 13.23 -8.51 5.83
N GLY A 223 13.50 -7.21 5.63
CA GLY A 223 13.83 -6.24 6.66
C GLY A 223 15.30 -5.88 6.77
N THR A 224 16.17 -6.55 6.04
CA THR A 224 17.60 -6.20 5.99
C THR A 224 17.79 -4.93 5.16
N ARG A 225 18.59 -4.01 5.66
CA ARG A 225 19.03 -2.80 4.95
C ARG A 225 20.34 -3.13 4.23
N LEU A 226 20.35 -2.92 2.92
CA LEU A 226 21.50 -3.19 2.05
C LEU A 226 22.11 -1.88 1.57
#